data_5d9484edd21f50d249a6e29fb8b50809
#
_entry.id   5d9484edd21f50d249a6e29fb8b50809
#
_cell.length_a   1.000
_cell.length_b   1.000
_cell.length_c   1.000
_cell.angle_alpha   90.00
_cell.angle_beta   90.00
_cell.angle_gamma   90.00
#
_symmetry.space_group_name_H-M   'P 1'
#
loop_
_entity.id
_entity.type
_entity.pdbx_description
1 polymer ?
#
loop_
_entity_poly.entity_id
_entity_poly.type
_entity_poly.pdbx_seq_one_letter_code
_entity_poly.pdbx_strand_id
1 'polypeptide(L)'
;MSTSTAQTIVITGANRGIGLAMASIFQQRGDTVYALCRKSSPALDALNVNVVEQVDVATQAGIDTAIAALNGNSIDLLINNAGILRDEQLNDLNTETIIEQFNVNALAPLCFSHALLSNFTSGSKLAFITSRMGSVTDNTSGGRYGYRMSKAALNIAAVSLARDLEKDNIAVGIYHPGYVKTEMVNSNGVLSNGDISADDAATRLVELMDALTLEDSGLFKHSNGEILPW
;
A
#
# COMPACT_ATOMS: atom_id res chain seq x y z
N MET A 1 -5.80 2.21 31.25
CA MET A 1 -5.98 1.86 29.82
C MET A 1 -6.15 3.17 29.09
N SER A 2 -5.16 3.57 28.30
CA SER A 2 -5.29 4.78 27.46
C SER A 2 -6.31 4.44 26.37
N THR A 3 -7.44 5.10 26.35
CA THR A 3 -8.40 5.06 25.25
C THR A 3 -7.75 5.79 24.08
N SER A 4 -7.09 5.04 23.19
CA SER A 4 -6.70 5.58 21.89
C SER A 4 -7.95 6.12 21.23
N THR A 5 -7.93 7.37 20.80
CA THR A 5 -9.02 7.93 19.97
C THR A 5 -9.09 7.13 18.67
N ALA A 6 -10.30 6.78 18.23
CA ALA A 6 -10.51 6.10 16.95
C ALA A 6 -9.85 6.91 15.81
N GLN A 7 -9.09 6.26 14.97
CA GLN A 7 -8.38 6.85 13.84
C GLN A 7 -9.18 6.69 12.54
N THR A 8 -8.96 7.58 11.59
CA THR A 8 -9.46 7.48 10.22
C THR A 8 -8.39 6.84 9.34
N ILE A 9 -8.66 5.62 8.89
CA ILE A 9 -7.76 4.79 8.10
C ILE A 9 -8.28 4.66 6.67
N VAL A 10 -7.45 4.95 5.68
CA VAL A 10 -7.79 4.79 4.26
C VAL A 10 -6.89 3.73 3.65
N ILE A 11 -7.47 2.68 3.05
CA ILE A 11 -6.71 1.55 2.50
C ILE A 11 -7.08 1.33 1.04
N THR A 12 -6.12 1.41 0.12
CA THR A 12 -6.33 1.06 -1.29
C THR A 12 -6.15 -0.45 -1.51
N GLY A 13 -6.98 -1.04 -2.39
CA GLY A 13 -6.94 -2.48 -2.66
C GLY A 13 -7.36 -3.34 -1.46
N ALA A 14 -8.39 -2.89 -0.73
CA ALA A 14 -8.83 -3.49 0.53
C ALA A 14 -9.75 -4.70 0.39
N ASN A 15 -10.12 -5.11 -0.83
CA ASN A 15 -11.12 -6.16 -1.06
C ASN A 15 -10.60 -7.60 -0.93
N ARG A 16 -9.29 -7.80 -0.76
CA ARG A 16 -8.65 -9.12 -0.60
C ARG A 16 -7.25 -9.02 -0.01
N GLY A 17 -6.68 -10.18 0.31
CA GLY A 17 -5.28 -10.32 0.74
C GLY A 17 -4.90 -9.42 1.91
N ILE A 18 -3.72 -8.83 1.85
CA ILE A 18 -3.17 -8.00 2.94
C ILE A 18 -4.06 -6.79 3.24
N GLY A 19 -4.62 -6.14 2.20
CA GLY A 19 -5.49 -4.99 2.37
C GLY A 19 -6.77 -5.31 3.15
N LEU A 20 -7.40 -6.45 2.87
CA LEU A 20 -8.58 -6.92 3.60
C LEU A 20 -8.23 -7.29 5.06
N ALA A 21 -7.11 -7.97 5.26
CA ALA A 21 -6.64 -8.33 6.59
C ALA A 21 -6.35 -7.08 7.46
N MET A 22 -5.69 -6.06 6.88
CA MET A 22 -5.49 -4.78 7.58
C MET A 22 -6.82 -4.08 7.88
N ALA A 23 -7.78 -4.06 6.94
CA ALA A 23 -9.10 -3.47 7.17
C ALA A 23 -9.84 -4.15 8.33
N SER A 24 -9.73 -5.49 8.45
CA SER A 24 -10.28 -6.25 9.57
C SER A 24 -9.63 -5.89 10.90
N ILE A 25 -8.31 -5.75 10.96
CA ILE A 25 -7.58 -5.38 12.19
C ILE A 25 -7.99 -3.99 12.67
N PHE A 26 -8.00 -2.99 11.79
CA PHE A 26 -8.38 -1.63 12.14
C PHE A 26 -9.86 -1.53 12.55
N GLN A 27 -10.75 -2.25 11.87
CA GLN A 27 -12.16 -2.32 12.24
C GLN A 27 -12.35 -2.92 13.64
N GLN A 28 -11.67 -4.02 13.96
CA GLN A 28 -11.72 -4.65 15.30
C GLN A 28 -11.16 -3.74 16.39
N ARG A 29 -10.23 -2.86 16.07
CA ARG A 29 -9.66 -1.86 16.97
C ARG A 29 -10.64 -0.69 17.24
N GLY A 30 -11.69 -0.56 16.44
CA GLY A 30 -12.68 0.51 16.53
C GLY A 30 -12.37 1.75 15.71
N ASP A 31 -11.44 1.65 14.75
CA ASP A 31 -11.11 2.74 13.83
C ASP A 31 -12.18 2.93 12.75
N THR A 32 -12.25 4.14 12.19
CA THR A 32 -13.05 4.43 11.01
C THR A 32 -12.27 4.05 9.76
N VAL A 33 -12.65 2.96 9.10
CA VAL A 33 -11.93 2.43 7.92
C VAL A 33 -12.68 2.79 6.64
N TYR A 34 -11.97 3.42 5.69
CA TYR A 34 -12.37 3.58 4.30
C TYR A 34 -11.63 2.54 3.45
N ALA A 35 -12.36 1.49 3.07
CA ALA A 35 -11.83 0.35 2.30
C ALA A 35 -12.07 0.59 0.81
N LEU A 36 -11.04 1.07 0.11
CA LEU A 36 -11.13 1.47 -1.29
C LEU A 36 -10.80 0.30 -2.22
N CYS A 37 -11.67 0.04 -3.20
CA CYS A 37 -11.47 -1.02 -4.16
C CYS A 37 -12.19 -0.74 -5.49
N ARG A 38 -11.81 -1.46 -6.56
CA ARG A 38 -12.54 -1.39 -7.84
C ARG A 38 -13.90 -2.07 -7.74
N LYS A 39 -13.95 -3.21 -7.03
CA LYS A 39 -15.16 -4.00 -6.76
C LYS A 39 -15.00 -4.66 -5.41
N SER A 40 -16.04 -4.65 -4.60
CA SER A 40 -16.06 -5.27 -3.29
C SER A 40 -15.96 -6.80 -3.36
N SER A 41 -15.85 -7.44 -2.23
CA SER A 41 -15.90 -8.89 -2.06
C SER A 41 -16.82 -9.26 -0.90
N PRO A 42 -17.39 -10.48 -0.88
CA PRO A 42 -18.23 -10.93 0.25
C PRO A 42 -17.51 -10.86 1.60
N ALA A 43 -16.19 -11.06 1.61
CA ALA A 43 -15.38 -10.95 2.83
C ALA A 43 -15.24 -9.50 3.31
N LEU A 44 -15.10 -8.54 2.38
CA LEU A 44 -15.07 -7.12 2.73
C LEU A 44 -16.45 -6.61 3.15
N ASP A 45 -17.51 -7.05 2.46
CA ASP A 45 -18.90 -6.66 2.78
C ASP A 45 -19.34 -7.16 4.15
N ALA A 46 -18.71 -8.23 4.66
CA ALA A 46 -18.96 -8.75 5.99
C ALA A 46 -18.32 -7.92 7.12
N LEU A 47 -17.36 -7.01 6.77
CA LEU A 47 -16.76 -6.10 7.73
C LEU A 47 -17.65 -4.84 7.91
N ASN A 48 -17.73 -4.33 9.12
CA ASN A 48 -18.40 -3.05 9.38
C ASN A 48 -17.44 -1.88 9.10
N VAL A 49 -17.18 -1.62 7.80
CA VAL A 49 -16.27 -0.58 7.29
C VAL A 49 -16.95 0.23 6.19
N ASN A 50 -16.43 1.42 5.88
CA ASN A 50 -16.90 2.21 4.74
C ASN A 50 -16.30 1.64 3.45
N VAL A 51 -17.04 0.79 2.77
CA VAL A 51 -16.63 0.23 1.47
C VAL A 51 -16.87 1.27 0.38
N VAL A 52 -15.80 1.62 -0.35
CA VAL A 52 -15.87 2.55 -1.48
C VAL A 52 -15.46 1.80 -2.74
N GLU A 53 -16.43 1.47 -3.56
CA GLU A 53 -16.24 0.80 -4.85
C GLU A 53 -15.89 1.79 -5.97
N GLN A 54 -15.53 1.25 -7.14
CA GLN A 54 -15.14 2.01 -8.34
C GLN A 54 -13.88 2.87 -8.16
N VAL A 55 -13.08 2.59 -7.15
CA VAL A 55 -11.79 3.23 -6.96
C VAL A 55 -10.71 2.44 -7.70
N ASP A 56 -10.48 2.81 -8.98
CA ASP A 56 -9.25 2.43 -9.68
C ASP A 56 -8.20 3.51 -9.41
N VAL A 57 -7.19 3.16 -8.63
CA VAL A 57 -6.14 4.11 -8.19
C VAL A 57 -5.33 4.72 -9.32
N ALA A 58 -5.32 4.08 -10.51
CA ALA A 58 -4.60 4.54 -11.69
C ALA A 58 -5.43 5.51 -12.57
N THR A 59 -6.65 5.88 -12.16
CA THR A 59 -7.52 6.75 -12.93
C THR A 59 -7.96 7.99 -12.14
N GLN A 60 -8.14 9.11 -12.82
CA GLN A 60 -8.67 10.33 -12.19
C GLN A 60 -10.06 10.08 -11.59
N ALA A 61 -10.93 9.35 -12.30
CA ALA A 61 -12.27 9.02 -11.81
C ALA A 61 -12.26 8.23 -10.49
N GLY A 62 -11.32 7.30 -10.35
CA GLY A 62 -11.15 6.54 -9.10
C GLY A 62 -10.64 7.43 -7.95
N ILE A 63 -9.73 8.36 -8.24
CA ILE A 63 -9.26 9.36 -7.27
C ILE A 63 -10.43 10.27 -6.84
N ASP A 64 -11.20 10.78 -7.77
CA ASP A 64 -12.36 11.65 -7.50
C ASP A 64 -13.42 10.93 -6.65
N THR A 65 -13.64 9.64 -6.91
CA THR A 65 -14.55 8.79 -6.11
C THR A 65 -14.07 8.68 -4.67
N ALA A 66 -12.79 8.49 -4.45
CA ALA A 66 -12.22 8.40 -3.11
C ALA A 66 -12.31 9.74 -2.34
N ILE A 67 -11.99 10.86 -3.02
CA ILE A 67 -12.12 12.22 -2.45
C ILE A 67 -13.56 12.49 -2.03
N ALA A 68 -14.52 12.18 -2.90
CA ALA A 68 -15.95 12.38 -2.62
C ALA A 68 -16.41 11.54 -1.40
N ALA A 69 -15.95 10.29 -1.29
CA ALA A 69 -16.30 9.41 -0.17
C ALA A 69 -15.73 9.90 1.17
N LEU A 70 -14.53 10.49 1.16
CA LEU A 70 -13.91 11.07 2.35
C LEU A 70 -14.62 12.35 2.81
N ASN A 71 -15.26 13.07 1.90
CA ASN A 71 -16.05 14.25 2.19
C ASN A 71 -15.37 15.27 3.11
N GLY A 72 -14.07 15.49 2.91
CA GLY A 72 -13.25 16.42 3.70
C GLY A 72 -12.82 15.90 5.08
N ASN A 73 -13.13 14.66 5.45
CA ASN A 73 -12.65 14.07 6.69
C ASN A 73 -11.12 14.01 6.72
N SER A 74 -10.54 14.28 7.89
CA SER A 74 -9.10 14.11 8.09
C SER A 74 -8.71 12.64 8.01
N ILE A 75 -7.49 12.38 7.55
CA ILE A 75 -6.89 11.04 7.45
C ILE A 75 -5.74 10.96 8.46
N ASP A 76 -5.83 9.98 9.39
CA ASP A 76 -4.74 9.68 10.30
C ASP A 76 -3.71 8.76 9.65
N LEU A 77 -4.17 7.80 8.82
CA LEU A 77 -3.28 6.89 8.10
C LEU A 77 -3.84 6.56 6.70
N LEU A 78 -3.07 6.87 5.66
CA LEU A 78 -3.31 6.39 4.30
C LEU A 78 -2.38 5.22 3.99
N ILE A 79 -2.93 4.09 3.56
CA ILE A 79 -2.19 2.88 3.17
C ILE A 79 -2.34 2.65 1.67
N ASN A 80 -1.29 2.94 0.92
CA ASN A 80 -1.16 2.62 -0.50
C ASN A 80 -0.76 1.14 -0.63
N ASN A 81 -1.77 0.26 -0.66
CA ASN A 81 -1.58 -1.19 -0.73
C ASN A 81 -1.93 -1.76 -2.12
N ALA A 82 -2.78 -1.12 -2.90
CA ALA A 82 -3.12 -1.60 -4.24
C ALA A 82 -1.87 -1.81 -5.11
N GLY A 83 -1.85 -2.93 -5.83
CA GLY A 83 -0.73 -3.25 -6.72
C GLY A 83 -1.03 -4.46 -7.57
N ILE A 84 -0.27 -4.59 -8.65
CA ILE A 84 -0.32 -5.71 -9.60
C ILE A 84 1.07 -6.28 -9.85
N LEU A 85 1.13 -7.53 -10.27
CA LEU A 85 2.34 -8.22 -10.70
C LEU A 85 2.11 -8.84 -12.06
N ARG A 86 3.06 -8.64 -12.98
CA ARG A 86 3.22 -9.36 -14.23
C ARG A 86 4.62 -9.97 -14.25
N ASP A 87 4.82 -11.03 -15.01
CA ASP A 87 6.03 -11.85 -14.92
C ASP A 87 6.79 -11.83 -16.25
N GLU A 88 7.36 -10.67 -16.60
CA GLU A 88 8.16 -10.52 -17.81
C GLU A 88 9.52 -11.19 -17.64
N GLN A 89 9.98 -11.86 -18.72
CA GLN A 89 11.30 -12.42 -18.84
C GLN A 89 12.09 -11.70 -19.95
N LEU A 90 13.42 -11.79 -19.93
CA LEU A 90 14.26 -11.08 -20.91
C LEU A 90 13.97 -11.47 -22.37
N ASN A 91 13.59 -12.72 -22.59
CA ASN A 91 13.24 -13.25 -23.92
C ASN A 91 11.74 -13.07 -24.27
N ASP A 92 10.94 -12.52 -23.37
CA ASP A 92 9.50 -12.28 -23.53
C ASP A 92 9.11 -10.98 -22.80
N LEU A 93 9.66 -9.86 -23.29
CA LEU A 93 9.37 -8.54 -22.75
C LEU A 93 8.05 -8.02 -23.34
N ASN A 94 7.14 -7.66 -22.44
CA ASN A 94 5.89 -6.99 -22.79
C ASN A 94 5.89 -5.58 -22.23
N THR A 95 6.07 -4.58 -23.10
CA THR A 95 6.13 -3.16 -22.70
C THR A 95 4.79 -2.63 -22.20
N GLU A 96 3.67 -3.17 -22.64
CA GLU A 96 2.34 -2.76 -22.18
C GLU A 96 2.13 -3.16 -20.71
N THR A 97 2.51 -4.40 -20.35
CA THR A 97 2.42 -4.84 -18.95
C THR A 97 3.44 -4.17 -18.04
N ILE A 98 4.61 -3.78 -18.58
CA ILE A 98 5.59 -2.97 -17.84
C ILE A 98 5.01 -1.58 -17.52
N ILE A 99 4.41 -0.92 -18.51
CA ILE A 99 3.76 0.39 -18.33
C ILE A 99 2.58 0.28 -17.38
N GLU A 100 1.74 -0.78 -17.50
CA GLU A 100 0.62 -1.02 -16.58
C GLU A 100 1.12 -1.10 -15.13
N GLN A 101 2.17 -1.90 -14.87
CA GLN A 101 2.73 -2.04 -13.54
C GLN A 101 3.33 -0.73 -13.02
N PHE A 102 4.00 0.04 -13.87
CA PHE A 102 4.52 1.35 -13.48
C PHE A 102 3.39 2.31 -13.08
N ASN A 103 2.33 2.35 -13.88
CA ASN A 103 1.17 3.21 -13.60
C ASN A 103 0.48 2.83 -12.29
N VAL A 104 0.19 1.54 -12.08
CA VAL A 104 -0.55 1.08 -10.90
C VAL A 104 0.31 1.05 -9.63
N ASN A 105 1.56 0.58 -9.73
CA ASN A 105 2.38 0.32 -8.55
C ASN A 105 3.22 1.53 -8.10
N ALA A 106 3.49 2.51 -8.98
CA ALA A 106 4.36 3.65 -8.69
C ALA A 106 3.66 5.00 -8.87
N LEU A 107 3.15 5.28 -10.06
CA LEU A 107 2.55 6.58 -10.36
C LEU A 107 1.23 6.78 -9.60
N ALA A 108 0.38 5.77 -9.58
CA ALA A 108 -0.91 5.85 -8.89
C ALA A 108 -0.78 6.13 -7.38
N PRO A 109 0.06 5.44 -6.59
CA PRO A 109 0.24 5.78 -5.18
C PRO A 109 0.72 7.20 -4.94
N LEU A 110 1.60 7.74 -5.80
CA LEU A 110 2.06 9.12 -5.73
C LEU A 110 0.91 10.10 -6.00
N CYS A 111 0.20 9.93 -7.12
CA CYS A 111 -0.92 10.80 -7.50
C CYS A 111 -2.07 10.72 -6.49
N PHE A 112 -2.38 9.52 -5.99
CA PHE A 112 -3.41 9.31 -4.99
C PHE A 112 -3.08 10.00 -3.67
N SER A 113 -1.84 9.86 -3.20
CA SER A 113 -1.36 10.55 -2.00
C SER A 113 -1.39 12.07 -2.17
N HIS A 114 -0.93 12.58 -3.32
CA HIS A 114 -0.98 14.01 -3.64
C HIS A 114 -2.41 14.56 -3.63
N ALA A 115 -3.36 13.84 -4.22
CA ALA A 115 -4.76 14.28 -4.29
C ALA A 115 -5.43 14.36 -2.91
N LEU A 116 -4.94 13.60 -1.93
CA LEU A 116 -5.46 13.56 -0.56
C LEU A 116 -4.65 14.41 0.44
N LEU A 117 -3.63 15.17 -0.01
CA LEU A 117 -2.78 15.97 0.89
C LEU A 117 -3.58 16.94 1.77
N SER A 118 -4.66 17.51 1.26
CA SER A 118 -5.52 18.43 2.03
C SER A 118 -6.29 17.75 3.17
N ASN A 119 -6.37 16.41 3.19
CA ASN A 119 -7.01 15.64 4.24
C ASN A 119 -6.03 15.25 5.36
N PHE A 120 -4.71 15.43 5.16
CA PHE A 120 -3.73 15.17 6.21
C PHE A 120 -3.61 16.32 7.19
N THR A 121 -3.33 15.99 8.44
CA THR A 121 -3.04 16.92 9.51
C THR A 121 -1.69 16.57 10.14
N SER A 122 -1.17 17.45 10.98
CA SER A 122 0.05 17.17 11.74
C SER A 122 -0.11 15.89 12.56
N GLY A 123 0.82 14.95 12.40
CA GLY A 123 0.77 13.63 13.02
C GLY A 123 0.15 12.54 12.14
N SER A 124 -0.43 12.88 11.00
CA SER A 124 -0.88 11.90 10.01
C SER A 124 0.29 11.06 9.49
N LYS A 125 -0.04 9.86 9.00
CA LYS A 125 0.94 8.90 8.46
C LYS A 125 0.55 8.46 7.05
N LEU A 126 1.57 8.19 6.25
CA LEU A 126 1.43 7.71 4.88
C LEU A 126 2.25 6.42 4.75
N ALA A 127 1.62 5.32 4.37
CA ALA A 127 2.26 4.01 4.22
C ALA A 127 2.20 3.52 2.78
N PHE A 128 3.33 2.98 2.31
CA PHE A 128 3.46 2.35 0.99
C PHE A 128 3.81 0.88 1.13
N ILE A 129 2.97 0.00 0.57
CA ILE A 129 3.26 -1.42 0.48
C ILE A 129 4.05 -1.66 -0.82
N THR A 130 5.35 -1.78 -0.66
CA THR A 130 6.29 -2.03 -1.74
C THR A 130 6.76 -3.49 -1.77
N SER A 131 7.96 -3.75 -2.25
CA SER A 131 8.55 -5.10 -2.31
C SER A 131 10.07 -5.02 -2.22
N ARG A 132 10.70 -6.02 -1.58
CA ARG A 132 12.15 -6.26 -1.67
C ARG A 132 12.63 -6.33 -3.11
N MET A 133 11.77 -6.73 -4.05
CA MET A 133 12.08 -6.73 -5.48
C MET A 133 12.31 -5.34 -6.07
N GLY A 134 11.96 -4.25 -5.37
CA GLY A 134 12.33 -2.88 -5.71
C GLY A 134 13.74 -2.48 -5.26
N SER A 135 14.43 -3.32 -4.51
CA SER A 135 15.84 -3.11 -4.14
C SER A 135 16.77 -3.45 -5.30
N VAL A 136 17.69 -2.55 -5.61
CA VAL A 136 18.76 -2.79 -6.59
C VAL A 136 19.81 -3.71 -6.00
N THR A 137 20.16 -3.52 -4.74
CA THR A 137 21.15 -4.32 -4.01
C THR A 137 20.73 -5.78 -3.84
N ASP A 138 19.44 -6.03 -3.55
CA ASP A 138 18.89 -7.38 -3.35
C ASP A 138 18.53 -8.10 -4.67
N ASN A 139 18.78 -7.49 -5.82
CA ASN A 139 18.44 -8.08 -7.10
C ASN A 139 19.48 -9.12 -7.55
N THR A 140 19.37 -10.33 -7.02
CA THR A 140 20.27 -11.47 -7.34
C THR A 140 19.71 -12.42 -8.39
N SER A 141 18.44 -12.30 -8.80
CA SER A 141 17.76 -13.26 -9.69
C SER A 141 17.32 -12.71 -11.05
N GLY A 142 17.29 -11.38 -11.23
CA GLY A 142 16.79 -10.76 -12.46
C GLY A 142 15.30 -11.04 -12.73
N GLY A 143 14.86 -10.91 -13.97
CA GLY A 143 13.47 -11.11 -14.40
C GLY A 143 12.47 -10.11 -13.81
N ARG A 144 11.20 -10.24 -14.13
CA ARG A 144 10.10 -9.42 -13.60
C ARG A 144 10.36 -7.92 -13.74
N TYR A 145 10.81 -7.52 -14.90
CA TYR A 145 11.33 -6.16 -15.15
C TYR A 145 10.32 -5.08 -14.75
N GLY A 146 9.08 -5.20 -15.22
CA GLY A 146 8.03 -4.22 -14.92
C GLY A 146 7.74 -4.13 -13.42
N TYR A 147 7.66 -5.26 -12.72
CA TYR A 147 7.42 -5.26 -11.28
C TYR A 147 8.57 -4.63 -10.49
N ARG A 148 9.82 -5.07 -10.76
CA ARG A 148 11.01 -4.51 -10.10
C ARG A 148 11.14 -3.02 -10.33
N MET A 149 11.06 -2.58 -11.59
CA MET A 149 11.14 -1.16 -11.97
C MET A 149 10.03 -0.35 -11.28
N SER A 150 8.79 -0.85 -11.26
CA SER A 150 7.68 -0.14 -10.63
C SER A 150 7.85 -0.03 -9.11
N LYS A 151 8.36 -1.08 -8.44
CA LYS A 151 8.60 -1.03 -6.99
C LYS A 151 9.82 -0.19 -6.61
N ALA A 152 10.86 -0.15 -7.44
CA ALA A 152 11.98 0.79 -7.28
C ALA A 152 11.51 2.25 -7.47
N ALA A 153 10.67 2.51 -8.47
CA ALA A 153 10.07 3.83 -8.68
C ALA A 153 9.15 4.26 -7.52
N LEU A 154 8.38 3.32 -6.96
CA LEU A 154 7.58 3.58 -5.75
C LEU A 154 8.47 3.92 -4.56
N ASN A 155 9.58 3.20 -4.37
CA ASN A 155 10.52 3.43 -3.28
C ASN A 155 11.08 4.85 -3.32
N ILE A 156 11.58 5.31 -4.49
CA ILE A 156 12.13 6.67 -4.60
C ILE A 156 11.05 7.75 -4.44
N ALA A 157 9.84 7.52 -4.95
CA ALA A 157 8.71 8.44 -4.76
C ALA A 157 8.34 8.59 -3.27
N ALA A 158 8.30 7.46 -2.55
CA ALA A 158 7.98 7.45 -1.12
C ALA A 158 9.07 8.12 -0.28
N VAL A 159 10.36 7.94 -0.59
CA VAL A 159 11.47 8.66 0.06
C VAL A 159 11.36 10.16 -0.20
N SER A 160 11.03 10.58 -1.43
CA SER A 160 10.85 11.99 -1.76
C SER A 160 9.70 12.60 -0.95
N LEU A 161 8.56 11.91 -0.88
CA LEU A 161 7.42 12.34 -0.05
C LEU A 161 7.79 12.43 1.44
N ALA A 162 8.62 11.51 1.95
CA ALA A 162 9.09 11.57 3.34
C ALA A 162 9.86 12.88 3.63
N ARG A 163 10.68 13.35 2.67
CA ARG A 163 11.41 14.61 2.79
C ARG A 163 10.51 15.83 2.67
N ASP A 164 9.59 15.81 1.69
CA ASP A 164 8.71 16.95 1.43
C ASP A 164 7.70 17.18 2.56
N LEU A 165 7.23 16.09 3.21
CA LEU A 165 6.17 16.12 4.23
C LEU A 165 6.71 16.21 5.68
N GLU A 166 8.00 16.10 5.90
CA GLU A 166 8.64 16.22 7.23
C GLU A 166 8.27 17.53 7.92
N LYS A 167 8.31 18.64 7.19
CA LYS A 167 7.94 19.98 7.70
C LYS A 167 6.50 20.08 8.17
N ASP A 168 5.61 19.26 7.63
CA ASP A 168 4.20 19.22 7.96
C ASP A 168 3.90 18.18 9.07
N ASN A 169 4.96 17.58 9.65
CA ASN A 169 4.90 16.54 10.68
C ASN A 169 4.10 15.31 10.22
N ILE A 170 4.27 14.89 8.95
CA ILE A 170 3.67 13.69 8.38
C ILE A 170 4.76 12.66 8.13
N ALA A 171 4.63 11.48 8.77
CA ALA A 171 5.60 10.40 8.62
C ALA A 171 5.26 9.46 7.48
N VAL A 172 6.27 9.00 6.73
CA VAL A 172 6.10 8.11 5.57
C VAL A 172 6.79 6.78 5.81
N GLY A 173 6.02 5.69 5.86
CA GLY A 173 6.51 4.32 6.00
C GLY A 173 6.59 3.60 4.64
N ILE A 174 7.67 2.85 4.42
CA ILE A 174 7.94 2.10 3.19
C ILE A 174 8.16 0.64 3.56
N TYR A 175 7.21 -0.25 3.20
CA TYR A 175 7.16 -1.59 3.77
C TYR A 175 7.15 -2.69 2.70
N HIS A 176 8.02 -3.70 2.90
CA HIS A 176 7.91 -4.98 2.22
C HIS A 176 7.14 -5.95 3.14
N PRO A 177 6.01 -6.51 2.67
CA PRO A 177 5.15 -7.36 3.51
C PRO A 177 5.74 -8.75 3.79
N GLY A 178 6.82 -9.14 3.12
CA GLY A 178 7.32 -10.51 3.08
C GLY A 178 6.81 -11.27 1.86
N TYR A 179 7.13 -12.55 1.77
CA TYR A 179 6.59 -13.44 0.74
C TYR A 179 5.26 -14.02 1.23
N VAL A 180 4.16 -13.38 0.84
CA VAL A 180 2.83 -13.59 1.40
C VAL A 180 1.99 -14.49 0.50
N LYS A 181 1.26 -15.46 1.10
CA LYS A 181 0.22 -16.24 0.44
C LYS A 181 -0.97 -15.32 0.15
N THR A 182 -1.15 -14.95 -1.12
CA THR A 182 -2.24 -14.07 -1.55
C THR A 182 -2.80 -14.53 -2.88
N GLU A 183 -3.96 -13.99 -3.23
CA GLU A 183 -4.55 -14.14 -4.57
C GLU A 183 -3.84 -13.29 -5.64
N MET A 184 -2.71 -12.69 -5.33
CA MET A 184 -1.87 -12.03 -6.33
C MET A 184 -1.30 -13.10 -7.25
N VAL A 185 -1.83 -13.15 -8.47
CA VAL A 185 -1.42 -14.10 -9.50
C VAL A 185 -0.34 -13.48 -10.37
N ASN A 186 0.64 -14.28 -10.76
CA ASN A 186 1.55 -13.93 -11.85
C ASN A 186 0.84 -14.04 -13.20
N SER A 187 1.53 -13.69 -14.29
CA SER A 187 1.00 -13.77 -15.67
C SER A 187 0.51 -15.15 -16.10
N ASN A 188 0.98 -16.22 -15.42
CA ASN A 188 0.59 -17.61 -15.67
C ASN A 188 -0.60 -18.08 -14.82
N GLY A 189 -1.25 -17.19 -14.07
CA GLY A 189 -2.38 -17.52 -13.21
C GLY A 189 -2.02 -18.28 -11.93
N VAL A 190 -0.72 -18.37 -11.59
CA VAL A 190 -0.25 -19.06 -10.38
C VAL A 190 -0.36 -18.13 -9.19
N LEU A 191 -1.06 -18.57 -8.15
CA LEU A 191 -1.18 -17.87 -6.88
C LEU A 191 0.18 -17.73 -6.18
N SER A 192 0.37 -16.65 -5.45
CA SER A 192 1.52 -16.49 -4.58
C SER A 192 1.47 -17.57 -3.47
N ASN A 193 2.44 -18.49 -3.49
CA ASN A 193 2.59 -19.52 -2.48
C ASN A 193 3.64 -19.10 -1.45
N GLY A 194 3.40 -17.96 -0.81
CA GLY A 194 4.32 -17.38 0.15
C GLY A 194 4.46 -18.18 1.46
N ASP A 195 5.39 -17.75 2.30
CA ASP A 195 5.73 -18.40 3.57
C ASP A 195 4.82 -17.96 4.72
N ILE A 196 4.21 -16.77 4.61
CA ILE A 196 3.35 -16.19 5.66
C ILE A 196 1.93 -15.95 5.14
N SER A 197 0.96 -15.97 6.05
CA SER A 197 -0.43 -15.64 5.73
C SER A 197 -0.61 -14.13 5.51
N ALA A 198 -1.73 -13.72 4.86
CA ALA A 198 -2.09 -12.31 4.74
C ALA A 198 -2.36 -11.68 6.12
N ASP A 199 -2.93 -12.44 7.05
CA ASP A 199 -3.23 -11.99 8.41
C ASP A 199 -1.95 -11.73 9.22
N ASP A 200 -0.96 -12.64 9.16
CA ASP A 200 0.33 -12.44 9.82
C ASP A 200 1.08 -11.24 9.24
N ALA A 201 1.09 -11.09 7.91
CA ALA A 201 1.70 -9.95 7.27
C ALA A 201 1.01 -8.63 7.66
N ALA A 202 -0.33 -8.61 7.67
CA ALA A 202 -1.12 -7.44 8.07
C ALA A 202 -0.86 -7.05 9.53
N THR A 203 -0.84 -8.01 10.45
CA THR A 203 -0.55 -7.76 11.86
C THR A 203 0.79 -7.07 12.05
N ARG A 204 1.85 -7.62 11.45
CA ARG A 204 3.20 -7.04 11.53
C ARG A 204 3.28 -5.65 10.89
N LEU A 205 2.61 -5.45 9.75
CA LEU A 205 2.57 -4.15 9.07
C LEU A 205 1.84 -3.09 9.90
N VAL A 206 0.71 -3.45 10.51
CA VAL A 206 -0.05 -2.53 11.39
C VAL A 206 0.79 -2.13 12.60
N GLU A 207 1.50 -3.07 13.23
CA GLU A 207 2.43 -2.76 14.34
C GLU A 207 3.52 -1.76 13.92
N LEU A 208 4.10 -1.92 12.71
CA LEU A 208 5.10 -0.99 12.19
C LEU A 208 4.50 0.39 11.86
N MET A 209 3.28 0.44 11.33
CA MET A 209 2.58 1.69 11.04
C MET A 209 2.19 2.43 12.32
N ASP A 210 1.76 1.70 13.36
CA ASP A 210 1.46 2.28 14.67
C ASP A 210 2.72 2.89 15.30
N ALA A 211 3.86 2.22 15.19
CA ALA A 211 5.16 2.67 15.71
C ALA A 211 5.85 3.73 14.85
N LEU A 212 5.36 4.02 13.63
CA LEU A 212 6.00 4.95 12.70
C LEU A 212 6.08 6.37 13.28
N THR A 213 7.28 6.93 13.26
CA THR A 213 7.58 8.31 13.66
C THR A 213 8.31 9.06 12.54
N LEU A 214 8.56 10.36 12.72
CA LEU A 214 9.39 11.13 11.79
C LEU A 214 10.83 10.61 11.71
N GLU A 215 11.38 10.08 12.80
CA GLU A 215 12.72 9.51 12.82
C GLU A 215 12.87 8.31 11.89
N ASP A 216 11.80 7.50 11.80
CA ASP A 216 11.71 6.33 10.92
C ASP A 216 11.22 6.65 9.50
N SER A 217 10.82 7.90 9.24
CA SER A 217 10.22 8.32 7.97
C SER A 217 11.20 8.15 6.81
N GLY A 218 10.73 7.47 5.77
CA GLY A 218 11.54 7.18 4.59
C GLY A 218 12.45 5.96 4.72
N LEU A 219 12.42 5.22 5.83
CA LEU A 219 13.15 3.95 5.94
C LEU A 219 12.40 2.82 5.23
N PHE A 220 13.12 2.01 4.46
CA PHE A 220 12.59 0.82 3.83
C PHE A 220 12.70 -0.36 4.79
N LYS A 221 11.54 -0.87 5.25
CA LYS A 221 11.48 -1.94 6.26
C LYS A 221 10.76 -3.19 5.75
N HIS A 222 11.27 -4.35 6.10
CA HIS A 222 10.54 -5.60 6.04
C HIS A 222 9.48 -5.66 7.14
N SER A 223 8.38 -6.40 6.94
CA SER A 223 7.31 -6.56 7.94
C SER A 223 7.77 -7.13 9.29
N ASN A 224 8.95 -7.75 9.37
CA ASN A 224 9.58 -8.18 10.62
C ASN A 224 10.40 -7.09 11.34
N GLY A 225 10.43 -5.85 10.80
CA GLY A 225 11.16 -4.72 11.37
C GLY A 225 12.59 -4.52 10.83
N GLU A 226 13.13 -5.45 10.04
CA GLU A 226 14.46 -5.34 9.43
C GLU A 226 14.50 -4.17 8.44
N ILE A 227 15.56 -3.35 8.50
CA ILE A 227 15.83 -2.32 7.48
C ILE A 227 16.40 -3.01 6.24
N LEU A 228 15.77 -2.79 5.11
CA LEU A 228 16.17 -3.35 3.84
C LEU A 228 17.09 -2.40 3.05
N PRO A 229 18.02 -2.93 2.25
CA PRO A 229 18.82 -2.13 1.34
C PRO A 229 17.99 -1.65 0.14
N TRP A 230 18.45 -0.54 -0.46
CA TRP A 230 17.89 0.03 -1.68
C TRP A 230 18.34 -0.69 -2.96
#